data_6019fa2a69d3016c6b2807d27e83cd08
#
_entry.id   6019fa2a69d3016c6b2807d27e83cd08
#
_cell.length_a   1.000
_cell.length_b   1.000
_cell.length_c   1.000
_cell.angle_alpha   90.00
_cell.angle_beta   90.00
_cell.angle_gamma   90.00
#
_symmetry.space_group_name_H-M   'P 1'
#
loop_
_entity.id
_entity.type
_entity.pdbx_description
1 polymer ?
#
loop_
_entity_poly.entity_id
_entity_poly.type
_entity_poly.pdbx_seq_one_letter_code
_entity_poly.pdbx_strand_id
1 'polypeptide(L)'
;MNLQVETRLSDQIARYIDLASSEAKLTAANMANIDTPGYQSLGMDFEAEMRGAIGGENQERGAQPVKVNAVDGLIARPDGNNVSMDRESLHLADAQLKYKTGVALLRLEDQRVMDAIHADK
;
A
#
# COMPACT_ATOMS: atom_id res chain seq x y z
N MET A 1 -25.49 18.27 -7.97
CA MET A 1 -25.57 17.22 -6.95
C MET A 1 -24.53 16.13 -7.28
N ASN A 2 -23.45 16.11 -6.50
CA ASN A 2 -22.42 15.09 -6.67
C ASN A 2 -22.86 13.81 -5.95
N LEU A 3 -23.38 12.86 -6.73
CA LEU A 3 -23.62 11.51 -6.23
C LEU A 3 -22.31 10.74 -6.26
N GLN A 4 -21.59 10.78 -5.15
CA GLN A 4 -20.50 9.81 -4.92
C GLN A 4 -21.13 8.54 -4.38
N VAL A 5 -21.25 7.54 -5.24
CA VAL A 5 -21.66 6.20 -4.81
C VAL A 5 -20.37 5.46 -4.43
N GLU A 6 -20.04 5.53 -3.16
CA GLU A 6 -18.94 4.74 -2.61
C GLU A 6 -19.50 3.42 -2.09
N THR A 7 -18.96 2.33 -2.58
CA THR A 7 -19.25 1.00 -2.05
C THR A 7 -18.18 0.61 -1.02
N ARG A 8 -18.53 -0.33 -0.13
CA ARG A 8 -17.56 -0.91 0.80
C ARG A 8 -16.35 -1.51 0.05
N LEU A 9 -16.62 -2.15 -1.09
CA LEU A 9 -15.58 -2.72 -1.93
C LEU A 9 -14.67 -1.62 -2.52
N SER A 10 -15.23 -0.51 -3.01
CA SER A 10 -14.41 0.60 -3.52
C SER A 10 -13.54 1.21 -2.43
N ASP A 11 -14.03 1.33 -1.19
CA ASP A 11 -13.24 1.79 -0.05
C ASP A 11 -12.08 0.84 0.27
N GLN A 12 -12.33 -0.46 0.23
CA GLN A 12 -11.30 -1.48 0.44
C GLN A 12 -10.24 -1.46 -0.66
N ILE A 13 -10.65 -1.29 -1.92
CA ILE A 13 -9.72 -1.15 -3.05
C ILE A 13 -8.90 0.13 -2.93
N ALA A 14 -9.52 1.24 -2.55
CA ALA A 14 -8.81 2.50 -2.31
C ALA A 14 -7.75 2.35 -1.21
N ARG A 15 -8.07 1.64 -0.13
CA ARG A 15 -7.11 1.35 0.95
C ARG A 15 -5.96 0.49 0.45
N TYR A 16 -6.24 -0.50 -0.39
CA TYR A 16 -5.21 -1.34 -1.02
C TYR A 16 -4.23 -0.49 -1.84
N ILE A 17 -4.74 0.45 -2.63
CA ILE A 17 -3.94 1.38 -3.43
C ILE A 17 -3.07 2.27 -2.53
N ASP A 18 -3.64 2.82 -1.46
CA ASP A 18 -2.92 3.67 -0.51
C ASP A 18 -1.78 2.91 0.19
N LEU A 19 -2.03 1.66 0.56
CA LEU A 19 -1.02 0.80 1.19
C LEU A 19 0.11 0.46 0.22
N ALA A 20 -0.21 0.18 -1.05
CA ALA A 20 0.79 -0.05 -2.08
C ALA A 20 1.65 1.20 -2.33
N SER A 21 1.05 2.38 -2.32
CA SER A 21 1.76 3.66 -2.41
C SER A 21 2.70 3.87 -1.20
N SER A 22 2.23 3.54 -0.01
CA SER A 22 3.03 3.64 1.23
C SER A 22 4.22 2.68 1.19
N GLU A 23 4.02 1.45 0.74
CA GLU A 23 5.09 0.45 0.56
C GLU A 23 6.14 0.96 -0.44
N ALA A 24 5.72 1.52 -1.56
CA ALA A 24 6.63 2.10 -2.55
C ALA A 24 7.45 3.26 -1.97
N LYS A 25 6.84 4.12 -1.17
CA LYS A 25 7.53 5.24 -0.50
C LYS A 25 8.57 4.76 0.52
N LEU A 26 8.24 3.75 1.32
CA LEU A 26 9.18 3.16 2.28
C LEU A 26 10.38 2.54 1.55
N THR A 27 10.11 1.78 0.51
CA THR A 27 11.15 1.17 -0.32
C THR A 27 12.06 2.23 -0.96
N ALA A 28 11.47 3.29 -1.51
CA ALA A 28 12.23 4.40 -2.07
C ALA A 28 13.10 5.10 -1.01
N ALA A 29 12.59 5.29 0.20
CA ALA A 29 13.34 5.86 1.32
C ALA A 29 14.52 4.95 1.73
N ASN A 30 14.29 3.63 1.79
CA ASN A 30 15.36 2.67 2.07
C ASN A 30 16.45 2.74 0.99
N MET A 31 16.07 2.74 -0.28
CA MET A 31 17.01 2.85 -1.40
C MET A 31 17.80 4.16 -1.37
N ALA A 32 17.14 5.27 -1.06
CA ALA A 32 17.79 6.59 -0.96
C ALA A 32 18.83 6.65 0.17
N ASN A 33 18.69 5.83 1.19
CA ASN A 33 19.57 5.79 2.37
C ASN A 33 20.57 4.61 2.34
N ILE A 34 20.80 4.01 1.18
CA ILE A 34 21.70 2.85 1.08
C ILE A 34 23.12 3.13 1.54
N ASP A 35 23.57 4.37 1.43
CA ASP A 35 24.90 4.82 1.84
C ASP A 35 24.90 5.62 3.15
N THR A 36 23.76 5.71 3.83
CA THR A 36 23.65 6.40 5.11
C THR A 36 24.17 5.49 6.23
N PRO A 37 25.27 5.83 6.92
CA PRO A 37 25.80 5.00 8.01
C PRO A 37 24.76 4.80 9.11
N GLY A 38 24.61 3.54 9.57
CA GLY A 38 23.68 3.18 10.64
C GLY A 38 22.20 3.14 10.26
N TYR A 39 21.85 3.40 9.00
CA TYR A 39 20.46 3.37 8.57
C TYR A 39 19.88 1.95 8.64
N GLN A 40 18.72 1.83 9.25
CA GLN A 40 17.97 0.57 9.35
C GLN A 40 16.80 0.59 8.38
N SER A 41 16.68 -0.45 7.55
CA SER A 41 15.56 -0.61 6.62
C SER A 41 14.23 -0.59 7.35
N LEU A 42 13.29 0.19 6.82
CA LEU A 42 11.93 0.30 7.32
C LEU A 42 10.99 -0.54 6.46
N GLY A 43 9.99 -1.11 7.09
CA GLY A 43 8.97 -1.90 6.42
C GLY A 43 7.61 -1.77 7.07
N MET A 44 6.60 -2.31 6.41
CA MET A 44 5.23 -2.37 6.89
C MET A 44 4.68 -3.78 6.68
N ASP A 45 3.71 -4.17 7.51
CA ASP A 45 2.95 -5.41 7.32
C ASP A 45 1.69 -5.12 6.49
N PHE A 46 1.80 -5.28 5.19
CA PHE A 46 0.73 -5.03 4.24
C PHE A 46 -0.53 -5.86 4.55
N GLU A 47 -0.34 -7.14 4.85
CA GLU A 47 -1.46 -8.05 5.14
C GLU A 47 -2.20 -7.68 6.41
N ALA A 48 -1.49 -7.30 7.47
CA ALA A 48 -2.10 -6.85 8.72
C ALA A 48 -2.92 -5.58 8.51
N GLU A 49 -2.39 -4.61 7.75
CA GLU A 49 -3.10 -3.38 7.42
C GLU A 49 -4.35 -3.66 6.57
N MET A 50 -4.28 -4.56 5.60
CA MET A 50 -5.44 -4.98 4.80
C MET A 50 -6.48 -5.74 5.62
N ARG A 51 -6.06 -6.60 6.53
CA ARG A 51 -7.00 -7.29 7.44
C ARG A 51 -7.79 -6.31 8.28
N GLY A 52 -7.14 -5.27 8.78
CA GLY A 52 -7.81 -4.18 9.51
C GLY A 52 -8.86 -3.46 8.65
N ALA A 53 -8.54 -3.22 7.39
CA ALA A 53 -9.45 -2.57 6.46
C ALA A 53 -10.68 -3.44 6.10
N ILE A 54 -10.47 -4.76 5.98
CA ILE A 54 -11.53 -5.71 5.64
C ILE A 54 -12.43 -6.01 6.85
N GLY A 55 -11.85 -6.08 8.05
CA GLY A 55 -12.54 -6.44 9.28
C GLY A 55 -13.59 -5.43 9.77
N GLY A 56 -13.56 -4.23 9.27
CA GLY A 56 -14.62 -3.23 9.50
C GLY A 56 -14.70 -2.65 10.90
N GLU A 57 -13.74 -2.92 11.78
CA GLU A 57 -13.79 -2.49 13.17
C GLU A 57 -13.50 -0.99 13.40
N ASN A 58 -12.93 -0.32 12.40
CA ASN A 58 -12.65 1.11 12.49
C ASN A 58 -12.83 1.77 11.12
N GLN A 59 -14.09 1.89 10.72
CA GLN A 59 -14.43 2.64 9.50
C GLN A 59 -14.54 4.14 9.79
N GLU A 60 -13.56 4.72 10.41
CA GLU A 60 -13.40 6.15 10.27
C GLU A 60 -12.80 6.40 8.88
N ARG A 61 -13.61 7.02 8.03
CA ARG A 61 -13.22 7.45 6.68
C ARG A 61 -12.05 8.43 6.76
N GLY A 62 -10.87 7.90 6.74
CA GLY A 62 -9.65 8.67 6.74
C GLY A 62 -8.46 7.77 6.48
N ALA A 63 -7.42 8.29 5.90
CA ALA A 63 -6.16 7.58 5.76
C ALA A 63 -5.64 7.21 7.15
N GLN A 64 -5.87 5.98 7.58
CA GLN A 64 -5.28 5.47 8.82
C GLN A 64 -3.74 5.47 8.65
N PRO A 65 -2.99 5.99 9.62
CA PRO A 65 -1.55 5.95 9.54
C PRO A 65 -1.07 4.50 9.51
N VAL A 66 -0.17 4.21 8.57
CA VAL A 66 0.44 2.89 8.42
C VAL A 66 1.48 2.69 9.54
N LYS A 67 1.44 1.54 10.17
CA LYS A 67 2.46 1.17 11.16
C LYS A 67 3.75 0.79 10.45
N VAL A 68 4.81 1.56 10.71
CA VAL A 68 6.14 1.37 10.13
C VAL A 68 7.08 0.85 11.21
N ASN A 69 7.83 -0.19 10.92
CA ASN A 69 8.79 -0.80 11.84
C ASN A 69 10.14 -1.03 11.14
N ALA A 70 11.20 -1.08 11.93
CA ALA A 70 12.48 -1.59 11.45
C ALA A 70 12.33 -3.07 11.08
N VAL A 71 12.96 -3.47 9.97
CA VAL A 71 12.92 -4.86 9.50
C VAL A 71 13.97 -5.68 10.25
N ASP A 72 13.53 -6.76 10.89
CA ASP A 72 14.39 -7.67 11.60
C ASP A 72 15.06 -8.70 10.67
N GLY A 73 16.19 -9.26 11.11
CA GLY A 73 16.85 -10.38 10.44
C GLY A 73 17.68 -10.02 9.22
N LEU A 74 17.88 -8.73 8.95
CA LEU A 74 18.74 -8.28 7.85
C LEU A 74 20.20 -8.18 8.30
N ILE A 75 21.11 -8.51 7.38
CA ILE A 75 22.55 -8.43 7.62
C ILE A 75 23.01 -6.98 7.47
N ALA A 76 23.59 -6.42 8.53
CA ALA A 76 24.16 -5.09 8.49
C ALA A 76 25.58 -5.11 7.94
N ARG A 77 25.93 -4.07 7.16
CA ARG A 77 27.31 -3.81 6.73
C ARG A 77 28.13 -3.27 7.92
N PRO A 78 29.48 -3.18 7.79
CA PRO A 78 30.33 -2.65 8.87
C PRO A 78 29.94 -1.26 9.38
N ASP A 79 29.32 -0.41 8.55
CA ASP A 79 28.81 0.91 8.92
C ASP A 79 27.47 0.87 9.65
N GLY A 80 26.89 -0.33 9.84
CA GLY A 80 25.59 -0.52 10.49
C GLY A 80 24.39 -0.43 9.56
N ASN A 81 24.57 -0.11 8.29
CA ASN A 81 23.51 -0.03 7.29
C ASN A 81 23.07 -1.44 6.85
N ASN A 82 21.78 -1.74 6.88
CA ASN A 82 21.25 -3.05 6.50
C ASN A 82 20.37 -3.01 5.24
N VAL A 83 20.41 -1.94 4.46
CA VAL A 83 19.64 -1.85 3.21
C VAL A 83 20.23 -2.79 2.16
N SER A 84 19.37 -3.64 1.58
CA SER A 84 19.72 -4.50 0.44
C SER A 84 19.01 -3.98 -0.80
N MET A 85 19.79 -3.58 -1.80
CA MET A 85 19.24 -3.06 -3.06
C MET A 85 18.40 -4.11 -3.77
N ASP A 86 18.84 -5.38 -3.78
CA ASP A 86 18.09 -6.48 -4.40
C ASP A 86 16.73 -6.67 -3.74
N ARG A 87 16.71 -6.69 -2.41
CA ARG A 87 15.47 -6.80 -1.63
C ARG A 87 14.54 -5.61 -1.90
N GLU A 88 15.04 -4.39 -1.84
CA GLU A 88 14.24 -3.19 -2.05
C GLU A 88 13.71 -3.11 -3.49
N SER A 89 14.49 -3.54 -4.48
CA SER A 89 14.05 -3.59 -5.88
C SER A 89 12.87 -4.55 -6.06
N LEU A 90 12.89 -5.70 -5.41
CA LEU A 90 11.77 -6.66 -5.43
C LEU A 90 10.54 -6.08 -4.75
N HIS A 91 10.70 -5.42 -3.62
CA HIS A 91 9.59 -4.76 -2.91
C HIS A 91 8.98 -3.62 -3.74
N LEU A 92 9.82 -2.85 -4.44
CA LEU A 92 9.34 -1.78 -5.31
C LEU A 92 8.51 -2.34 -6.47
N ALA A 93 8.99 -3.40 -7.11
CA ALA A 93 8.28 -4.07 -8.19
C ALA A 93 6.94 -4.63 -7.70
N ASP A 94 6.92 -5.25 -6.52
CA ASP A 94 5.70 -5.77 -5.90
C ASP A 94 4.70 -4.65 -5.58
N ALA A 95 5.16 -3.55 -5.00
CA ALA A 95 4.33 -2.39 -4.70
C ALA A 95 3.74 -1.77 -5.97
N GLN A 96 4.52 -1.66 -7.04
CA GLN A 96 4.05 -1.17 -8.33
C GLN A 96 2.99 -2.08 -8.95
N LEU A 97 3.18 -3.40 -8.86
CA LEU A 97 2.20 -4.38 -9.32
C LEU A 97 0.89 -4.26 -8.54
N LYS A 98 0.96 -4.18 -7.23
CA LYS A 98 -0.20 -3.97 -6.36
C LYS A 98 -0.93 -2.67 -6.71
N TYR A 99 -0.20 -1.60 -6.92
CA TYR A 99 -0.79 -0.30 -7.28
C TYR A 99 -1.55 -0.38 -8.61
N LYS A 100 -0.95 -0.94 -9.65
CA LYS A 100 -1.58 -1.13 -10.96
C LYS A 100 -2.81 -2.04 -10.88
N THR A 101 -2.71 -3.13 -10.13
CA THR A 101 -3.82 -4.06 -9.90
C THR A 101 -4.97 -3.36 -9.18
N GLY A 102 -4.66 -2.60 -8.15
CA GLY A 102 -5.65 -1.82 -7.40
C GLY A 102 -6.39 -0.81 -8.27
N VAL A 103 -5.67 -0.07 -9.11
CA VAL A 103 -6.27 0.89 -10.04
C VAL A 103 -7.19 0.18 -11.05
N ALA A 104 -6.76 -0.97 -11.59
CA ALA A 104 -7.59 -1.75 -12.51
C ALA A 104 -8.86 -2.26 -11.83
N LEU A 105 -8.76 -2.75 -10.59
CA LEU A 105 -9.91 -3.21 -9.80
C LEU A 105 -10.87 -2.07 -9.48
N LEU A 106 -10.35 -0.89 -9.15
CA LEU A 106 -11.19 0.27 -8.87
C LEU A 106 -11.99 0.70 -10.10
N ARG A 107 -11.37 0.70 -11.27
CA ARG A 107 -12.04 0.99 -12.53
C ARG A 107 -13.15 -0.02 -12.84
N LEU A 108 -12.89 -1.32 -12.59
CA LEU A 108 -13.91 -2.35 -12.76
C LEU A 108 -15.09 -2.16 -11.81
N GLU A 109 -14.82 -1.80 -10.56
CA GLU A 109 -15.87 -1.53 -9.58
C GLU A 109 -16.70 -0.30 -9.96
N ASP A 110 -16.06 0.77 -10.39
CA ASP A 110 -16.74 1.97 -10.87
C ASP A 110 -17.62 1.67 -12.07
N GLN A 111 -17.11 0.88 -13.02
CA GLN A 111 -17.87 0.45 -14.20
C GLN A 111 -19.10 -0.38 -13.78
N ARG A 112 -18.93 -1.31 -12.85
CA ARG A 112 -20.00 -2.14 -12.32
C ARG A 112 -21.11 -1.29 -11.68
N VAL A 113 -20.74 -0.29 -10.90
CA VAL A 113 -21.68 0.64 -10.26
C VAL A 113 -22.41 1.47 -11.30
N MET A 114 -21.71 1.99 -12.30
CA MET A 114 -22.30 2.76 -13.40
C MET A 114 -23.27 1.92 -14.22
N ASP A 115 -22.93 0.67 -14.51
CA ASP A 115 -23.81 -0.26 -15.23
C ASP A 115 -25.07 -0.55 -14.42
N ALA A 116 -24.97 -0.71 -13.10
CA ALA A 116 -26.12 -0.90 -12.22
C ALA A 116 -27.03 0.34 -12.19
N ILE A 117 -26.46 1.54 -12.16
CA ILE A 117 -27.22 2.81 -12.19
C ILE A 117 -27.99 2.96 -13.52
N HIS A 118 -27.42 2.52 -14.62
CA HIS A 118 -28.01 2.64 -15.96
C HIS A 118 -28.87 1.44 -16.39
N ALA A 119 -28.98 0.40 -15.55
CA ALA A 119 -29.70 -0.82 -15.88
C ALA A 119 -31.22 -0.62 -16.08
N ASP A 120 -31.79 0.47 -15.51
CA ASP A 120 -33.23 0.79 -15.58
C ASP A 120 -33.61 1.71 -16.75
N LYS A 121 -32.70 1.89 -17.70
CA LYS A 121 -32.98 2.74 -18.87
C LYS A 121 -33.24 1.94 -20.12
#